data_e7fcc069dea48a10f942e9a12bd987bf
#
_entry.id   e7fcc069dea48a10f942e9a12bd987bf
#
_cell.length_a   1.000
_cell.length_b   1.000
_cell.length_c   1.000
_cell.angle_alpha   90.00
_cell.angle_beta   90.00
_cell.angle_gamma   90.00
#
_symmetry.space_group_name_H-M   'P 1'
#
loop_
_entity.id
_entity.type
_entity.pdbx_description
1 polymer ?
#
loop_
_entity_poly.entity_id
_entity_poly.type
_entity_poly.pdbx_seq_one_letter_code
_entity_poly.pdbx_strand_id
1 'polypeptide(L)'
;MKISGFSFGRNTSKLYYPIKESILSILPICDEFIFVLGKGDDDDNTLEILESIDSPKLKIIHTEWDTEKYPNGTENAHQTDIAISHCTGDWLFYVQADEVVHEKYLDLIKSRCQELLTNDAVEGLLFKYRHFFGDYN
;
A
#
# COMPACT_ATOMS: atom_id res chain seq x y z
N MET A 1 -13.43 -15.00 1.35
CA MET A 1 -12.12 -14.45 0.92
C MET A 1 -11.99 -13.02 1.42
N LYS A 2 -10.90 -12.71 2.05
CA LYS A 2 -10.57 -11.39 2.58
C LYS A 2 -9.29 -10.87 1.94
N ILE A 3 -9.28 -9.60 1.51
CA ILE A 3 -8.11 -8.94 0.92
C ILE A 3 -7.66 -7.81 1.86
N SER A 4 -6.42 -7.85 2.31
CA SER A 4 -5.77 -6.75 3.01
C SER A 4 -4.90 -5.96 2.03
N GLY A 5 -5.25 -4.70 1.78
CA GLY A 5 -4.33 -3.77 1.14
C GLY A 5 -3.28 -3.30 2.14
N PHE A 6 -2.07 -3.02 1.70
CA PHE A 6 -1.06 -2.42 2.57
C PHE A 6 -0.05 -1.57 1.82
N SER A 7 0.49 -0.62 2.53
CA SER A 7 1.57 0.25 2.08
C SER A 7 2.32 0.83 3.28
N PHE A 8 3.40 1.49 3.01
CA PHE A 8 4.12 2.30 3.98
C PHE A 8 4.65 3.57 3.33
N GLY A 9 4.98 4.55 4.14
CA GLY A 9 5.62 5.76 3.65
C GLY A 9 6.02 6.70 4.77
N ARG A 10 6.89 7.64 4.41
CA ARG A 10 7.36 8.74 5.24
C ARG A 10 7.59 9.94 4.35
N ASN A 11 7.18 11.13 4.79
CA ASN A 11 7.32 12.37 4.02
C ASN A 11 6.68 12.31 2.61
N THR A 12 5.61 11.54 2.43
CA THR A 12 5.03 11.31 1.10
C THR A 12 4.47 12.58 0.46
N SER A 13 3.97 13.52 1.27
CA SER A 13 3.50 14.81 0.76
C SER A 13 4.64 15.68 0.23
N LYS A 14 5.80 15.64 0.89
CA LYS A 14 7.01 16.36 0.46
C LYS A 14 7.64 15.78 -0.80
N LEU A 15 7.44 14.48 -1.02
CA LEU A 15 7.92 13.75 -2.19
C LEU A 15 6.91 13.77 -3.35
N TYR A 16 5.77 14.43 -3.15
CA TYR A 16 4.68 14.52 -4.15
C TYR A 16 4.10 13.17 -4.57
N TYR A 17 4.13 12.17 -3.68
CA TYR A 17 3.53 10.88 -3.96
C TYR A 17 2.00 10.95 -3.88
N PRO A 18 1.28 10.35 -4.84
CA PRO A 18 -0.20 10.35 -4.86
C PRO A 18 -0.77 9.31 -3.89
N ILE A 19 -0.42 9.41 -2.61
CA ILE A 19 -0.74 8.42 -1.58
C ILE A 19 -2.25 8.19 -1.43
N LYS A 20 -3.06 9.25 -1.50
CA LYS A 20 -4.51 9.15 -1.42
C LYS A 20 -5.08 8.37 -2.60
N GLU A 21 -4.67 8.75 -3.80
CA GLU A 21 -5.07 8.10 -5.05
C GLU A 21 -4.59 6.64 -5.09
N SER A 22 -3.38 6.38 -4.62
CA SER A 22 -2.83 5.03 -4.49
C SER A 22 -3.74 4.14 -3.64
N ILE A 23 -4.04 4.55 -2.42
CA ILE A 23 -4.90 3.80 -1.49
C ILE A 23 -6.31 3.64 -2.07
N LEU A 24 -6.93 4.73 -2.53
CA LEU A 24 -8.28 4.72 -3.08
C LEU A 24 -8.40 3.83 -4.32
N SER A 25 -7.31 3.64 -5.07
CA SER A 25 -7.33 2.83 -6.29
C SER A 25 -7.63 1.34 -6.05
N ILE A 26 -7.28 0.80 -4.87
CA ILE A 26 -7.54 -0.61 -4.53
C ILE A 26 -8.50 -0.79 -3.35
N LEU A 27 -8.81 0.27 -2.63
CA LEU A 27 -9.69 0.21 -1.44
C LEU A 27 -11.06 -0.42 -1.71
N PRO A 28 -11.68 -0.27 -2.91
CA PRO A 28 -12.96 -0.91 -3.21
C PRO A 28 -12.95 -2.44 -3.12
N ILE A 29 -11.82 -3.08 -3.44
CA ILE A 29 -11.70 -4.55 -3.39
C ILE A 29 -11.05 -5.05 -2.10
N CYS A 30 -10.55 -4.16 -1.25
CA CYS A 30 -9.97 -4.51 0.04
C CYS A 30 -11.03 -4.53 1.14
N ASP A 31 -10.88 -5.44 2.10
CA ASP A 31 -11.68 -5.51 3.33
C ASP A 31 -11.07 -4.64 4.44
N GLU A 32 -9.76 -4.46 4.40
CA GLU A 32 -8.99 -3.54 5.23
C GLU A 32 -7.79 -2.99 4.45
N PHE A 33 -7.25 -1.87 4.90
CA PHE A 33 -6.01 -1.31 4.39
C PHE A 33 -5.11 -0.89 5.56
N ILE A 34 -3.89 -1.41 5.58
CA ILE A 34 -2.88 -1.09 6.59
C ILE A 34 -1.87 -0.11 5.98
N PHE A 35 -1.77 1.07 6.56
CA PHE A 35 -0.72 2.03 6.20
C PHE A 35 0.24 2.21 7.36
N VAL A 36 1.52 1.89 7.13
CA VAL A 36 2.59 2.12 8.10
C VAL A 36 3.21 3.48 7.84
N LEU A 37 2.91 4.42 8.73
CA LEU A 37 3.35 5.81 8.63
C LEU A 37 4.59 6.03 9.47
N GLY A 38 5.73 6.24 8.80
CA GLY A 38 6.96 6.70 9.44
C GLY A 38 6.84 8.16 9.88
N LYS A 39 7.39 8.47 11.07
CA LYS A 39 7.47 9.84 11.56
C LYS A 39 8.18 10.73 10.54
N GLY A 40 7.45 11.70 10.02
CA GLY A 40 7.93 12.66 9.04
C GLY A 40 8.54 13.90 9.66
N ASP A 41 8.96 14.82 8.79
CA ASP A 41 9.43 16.13 9.16
C ASP A 41 8.25 17.01 9.64
N ASP A 42 8.55 18.10 10.34
CA ASP A 42 7.52 18.98 10.94
C ASP A 42 6.58 19.63 9.89
N ASP A 43 7.06 19.77 8.66
CA ASP A 43 6.30 20.34 7.54
C ASP A 43 5.66 19.28 6.62
N ASP A 44 5.74 18.00 7.00
CA ASP A 44 5.05 16.91 6.29
C ASP A 44 3.59 16.81 6.73
N ASN A 45 2.67 16.68 5.78
CA ASN A 45 1.24 16.54 6.04
C ASN A 45 0.66 15.20 5.54
N THR A 46 1.50 14.17 5.52
CA THR A 46 1.07 12.81 5.11
C THR A 46 -0.09 12.30 5.98
N LEU A 47 -0.04 12.51 7.30
CA LEU A 47 -1.10 12.07 8.21
C LEU A 47 -2.45 12.70 7.86
N GLU A 48 -2.49 14.02 7.63
CA GLU A 48 -3.72 14.73 7.28
C GLU A 48 -4.30 14.23 5.96
N ILE A 49 -3.45 13.89 4.99
CA ILE A 49 -3.88 13.28 3.73
C ILE A 49 -4.51 11.91 3.97
N LEU A 50 -3.88 11.06 4.79
CA LEU A 50 -4.41 9.74 5.15
C LEU A 50 -5.76 9.85 5.87
N GLU A 51 -5.86 10.73 6.85
CA GLU A 51 -7.11 10.97 7.60
C GLU A 51 -8.23 11.51 6.70
N SER A 52 -7.90 12.24 5.64
CA SER A 52 -8.88 12.73 4.65
C SER A 52 -9.57 11.64 3.83
N ILE A 53 -9.06 10.40 3.87
CA ILE A 53 -9.67 9.26 3.15
C ILE A 53 -11.02 8.86 3.78
N ASP A 54 -11.19 9.09 5.08
CA ASP A 54 -12.45 8.86 5.80
C ASP A 54 -13.10 7.49 5.51
N SER A 55 -12.30 6.44 5.68
CA SER A 55 -12.76 5.06 5.50
C SER A 55 -12.48 4.22 6.75
N PRO A 56 -13.48 3.47 7.25
CA PRO A 56 -13.28 2.56 8.39
C PRO A 56 -12.35 1.39 8.06
N LYS A 57 -12.06 1.16 6.78
CA LYS A 57 -11.12 0.12 6.34
C LYS A 57 -9.66 0.51 6.56
N LEU A 58 -9.35 1.81 6.60
CA LEU A 58 -7.98 2.30 6.75
C LEU A 58 -7.53 2.28 8.21
N LYS A 59 -6.40 1.62 8.44
CA LYS A 59 -5.71 1.57 9.73
C LYS A 59 -4.31 2.14 9.57
N ILE A 60 -3.97 3.14 10.38
CA ILE A 60 -2.66 3.79 10.37
C ILE A 60 -1.84 3.27 11.53
N ILE A 61 -0.66 2.73 11.23
CA ILE A 61 0.32 2.26 12.21
C ILE A 61 1.49 3.22 12.22
N HIS A 62 1.74 3.86 13.34
CA HIS A 62 2.83 4.84 13.48
C HIS A 62 4.14 4.16 13.81
N THR A 63 5.21 4.54 13.11
CA THR A 63 6.57 4.05 13.34
C THR A 63 7.59 5.18 13.31
N GLU A 64 8.79 4.89 13.78
CA GLU A 64 9.96 5.73 13.55
C GLU A 64 11.00 4.94 12.75
N TRP A 65 11.51 5.54 11.69
CA TRP A 65 12.53 4.90 10.86
C TRP A 65 13.90 5.00 11.53
N ASP A 66 14.64 3.89 11.47
CA ASP A 66 16.00 3.77 11.99
C ASP A 66 16.94 3.32 10.86
N THR A 67 17.42 4.29 10.09
CA THR A 67 18.28 4.02 8.93
C THR A 67 19.72 3.65 9.30
N GLU A 68 20.11 3.83 10.56
CA GLU A 68 21.38 3.33 11.08
C GLU A 68 21.30 1.82 11.34
N LYS A 69 20.22 1.37 11.96
CA LYS A 69 19.94 -0.04 12.20
C LYS A 69 19.59 -0.81 10.93
N TYR A 70 18.87 -0.15 10.01
CA TYR A 70 18.42 -0.72 8.74
C TYR A 70 18.95 0.09 7.55
N PRO A 71 20.26 -0.03 7.24
CA PRO A 71 20.91 0.78 6.21
C PRO A 71 20.60 0.28 4.80
N ASN A 72 20.96 1.08 3.79
CA ASN A 72 20.94 0.72 2.37
C ASN A 72 19.57 0.26 1.85
N GLY A 73 18.50 0.91 2.32
CA GLY A 73 17.13 0.61 1.91
C GLY A 73 16.48 -0.57 2.64
N THR A 74 17.17 -1.23 3.57
CA THR A 74 16.57 -2.32 4.36
C THR A 74 15.48 -1.82 5.32
N GLU A 75 15.43 -0.51 5.63
CA GLU A 75 14.31 0.09 6.35
C GLU A 75 12.99 -0.10 5.60
N ASN A 76 12.99 -0.03 4.27
CA ASN A 76 11.78 -0.28 3.46
C ASN A 76 11.26 -1.72 3.66
N ALA A 77 12.15 -2.71 3.70
CA ALA A 77 11.79 -4.10 3.98
C ALA A 77 11.24 -4.23 5.40
N HIS A 78 11.86 -3.58 6.40
CA HIS A 78 11.39 -3.57 7.77
C HIS A 78 9.98 -2.98 7.91
N GLN A 79 9.71 -1.84 7.28
CA GLN A 79 8.37 -1.22 7.28
C GLN A 79 7.34 -2.08 6.55
N THR A 80 7.74 -2.76 5.47
CA THR A 80 6.91 -3.75 4.77
C THR A 80 6.52 -4.90 5.69
N ASP A 81 7.47 -5.47 6.43
CA ASP A 81 7.21 -6.55 7.38
C ASP A 81 6.26 -6.13 8.50
N ILE A 82 6.40 -4.89 9.00
CA ILE A 82 5.46 -4.33 9.98
C ILE A 82 4.05 -4.29 9.38
N ALA A 83 3.89 -3.78 8.15
CA ALA A 83 2.58 -3.70 7.49
C ALA A 83 1.96 -5.10 7.33
N ILE A 84 2.73 -6.06 6.82
CA ILE A 84 2.29 -7.45 6.65
C ILE A 84 1.84 -8.06 7.96
N SER A 85 2.55 -7.81 9.07
CA SER A 85 2.21 -8.36 10.39
C SER A 85 0.85 -7.89 10.93
N HIS A 86 0.30 -6.79 10.41
CA HIS A 86 -1.01 -6.26 10.78
C HIS A 86 -2.12 -6.67 9.80
N CYS A 87 -1.78 -7.27 8.67
CA CYS A 87 -2.75 -7.76 7.71
C CYS A 87 -3.40 -9.05 8.19
N THR A 88 -4.71 -9.20 7.94
CA THR A 88 -5.49 -10.38 8.37
C THR A 88 -6.18 -11.08 7.19
N GLY A 89 -5.96 -10.63 5.96
CA GLY A 89 -6.57 -11.18 4.74
C GLY A 89 -5.94 -12.48 4.27
N ASP A 90 -6.68 -13.20 3.44
CA ASP A 90 -6.20 -14.37 2.71
C ASP A 90 -5.20 -13.95 1.61
N TRP A 91 -5.43 -12.76 1.04
CA TRP A 91 -4.55 -12.10 0.09
C TRP A 91 -4.05 -10.78 0.65
N LEU A 92 -2.76 -10.51 0.46
CA LEU A 92 -2.13 -9.26 0.81
C LEU A 92 -1.81 -8.49 -0.47
N PHE A 93 -2.42 -7.33 -0.65
CA PHE A 93 -2.22 -6.51 -1.83
C PHE A 93 -1.29 -5.32 -1.52
N TYR A 94 -0.04 -5.46 -1.90
CA TYR A 94 0.94 -4.39 -1.79
C TYR A 94 0.77 -3.38 -2.92
N VAL A 95 0.62 -2.11 -2.56
CA VAL A 95 0.70 -0.98 -3.48
C VAL A 95 1.67 0.05 -2.92
N GLN A 96 2.63 0.49 -3.71
CA GLN A 96 3.55 1.53 -3.27
C GLN A 96 2.86 2.90 -3.27
N ALA A 97 3.37 3.84 -2.47
CA ALA A 97 2.75 5.15 -2.30
C ALA A 97 2.69 6.01 -3.58
N ASP A 98 3.45 5.64 -4.59
CA ASP A 98 3.52 6.27 -5.92
C ASP A 98 2.88 5.44 -7.05
N GLU A 99 2.18 4.37 -6.70
CA GLU A 99 1.50 3.48 -7.64
C GLU A 99 -0.02 3.64 -7.57
N VAL A 100 -0.67 3.53 -8.73
CA VAL A 100 -2.14 3.56 -8.86
C VAL A 100 -2.61 2.42 -9.74
N VAL A 101 -3.61 1.69 -9.27
CA VAL A 101 -4.25 0.61 -10.03
C VAL A 101 -5.45 1.18 -10.79
N HIS A 102 -5.53 0.92 -12.10
CA HIS A 102 -6.65 1.39 -12.91
C HIS A 102 -7.92 0.61 -12.56
N GLU A 103 -9.03 1.31 -12.32
CA GLU A 103 -10.31 0.77 -11.84
C GLU A 103 -10.88 -0.36 -12.70
N LYS A 104 -10.63 -0.35 -14.03
CA LYS A 104 -11.11 -1.40 -14.93
C LYS A 104 -10.59 -2.81 -14.61
N TYR A 105 -9.53 -2.91 -13.79
CA TYR A 105 -8.93 -4.19 -13.44
C TYR A 105 -9.39 -4.74 -12.09
N LEU A 106 -10.13 -3.97 -11.29
CA LEU A 106 -10.47 -4.36 -9.92
C LEU A 106 -11.29 -5.64 -9.86
N ASP A 107 -12.31 -5.77 -10.72
CA ASP A 107 -13.14 -6.98 -10.78
C ASP A 107 -12.34 -8.21 -11.23
N LEU A 108 -11.44 -8.03 -12.20
CA LEU A 108 -10.54 -9.09 -12.64
C LEU A 108 -9.61 -9.55 -11.52
N ILE A 109 -9.00 -8.60 -10.79
CA ILE A 109 -8.11 -8.89 -9.67
C ILE A 109 -8.86 -9.69 -8.61
N LYS A 110 -10.03 -9.23 -8.20
CA LYS A 110 -10.86 -9.90 -7.18
C LYS A 110 -11.27 -11.31 -7.61
N SER A 111 -11.67 -11.48 -8.87
CA SER A 111 -12.06 -12.80 -9.37
C SER A 111 -10.89 -13.78 -9.45
N ARG A 112 -9.70 -13.30 -9.85
CA ARG A 112 -8.49 -14.13 -9.86
C ARG A 112 -8.03 -14.52 -8.44
N CYS A 113 -8.11 -13.61 -7.49
CA CYS A 113 -7.85 -13.94 -6.09
C CYS A 113 -8.82 -15.04 -5.59
N GLN A 114 -10.09 -14.92 -5.91
CA GLN A 114 -11.10 -15.93 -5.53
C GLN A 114 -10.86 -17.28 -6.20
N GLU A 115 -10.55 -17.30 -7.49
CA GLU A 115 -10.26 -18.53 -8.24
C GLU A 115 -9.05 -19.28 -7.71
N LEU A 116 -8.03 -18.54 -7.29
CA LEU A 116 -6.73 -19.10 -6.87
C LEU A 116 -6.63 -19.31 -5.35
N LEU A 117 -7.65 -18.97 -4.58
CA LEU A 117 -7.63 -19.01 -3.12
C LEU A 117 -7.25 -20.38 -2.54
N THR A 118 -7.63 -21.46 -3.20
CA THR A 118 -7.39 -22.84 -2.76
C THR A 118 -6.28 -23.54 -3.54
N ASN A 119 -5.55 -22.81 -4.36
CA ASN A 119 -4.46 -23.37 -5.16
C ASN A 119 -3.12 -23.15 -4.46
N ASP A 120 -2.69 -24.10 -3.67
CA ASP A 120 -1.46 -24.04 -2.89
C ASP A 120 -0.16 -23.94 -3.73
N ALA A 121 -0.26 -24.09 -5.05
CA ALA A 121 0.88 -23.89 -5.96
C ALA A 121 1.06 -22.41 -6.37
N VAL A 122 0.12 -21.53 -6.02
CA VAL A 122 0.16 -20.10 -6.33
C VAL A 122 0.43 -19.30 -5.06
N GLU A 123 1.62 -18.75 -4.96
CA GLU A 123 2.05 -17.91 -3.84
C GLU A 123 1.78 -16.42 -4.04
N GLY A 124 1.57 -15.97 -5.27
CA GLY A 124 1.34 -14.56 -5.55
C GLY A 124 0.90 -14.27 -6.99
N LEU A 125 0.41 -13.07 -7.19
CA LEU A 125 0.02 -12.50 -8.47
C LEU A 125 0.91 -11.30 -8.78
N LEU A 126 1.47 -11.26 -9.98
CA LEU A 126 2.29 -10.15 -10.44
C LEU A 126 1.53 -9.31 -11.47
N PHE A 127 1.74 -8.01 -11.41
CA PHE A 127 1.13 -7.04 -12.30
C PHE A 127 2.17 -6.46 -13.26
N LYS A 128 1.72 -6.07 -14.46
CA LYS A 128 2.54 -5.28 -15.37
C LYS A 128 2.45 -3.81 -15.00
N TYR A 129 3.59 -3.15 -15.01
CA TYR A 129 3.69 -1.71 -14.82
C TYR A 129 3.61 -0.93 -16.12
N ARG A 130 3.04 0.27 -16.03
CA ARG A 130 3.29 1.34 -16.97
C ARG A 130 4.01 2.46 -16.22
N HIS A 131 5.25 2.71 -16.59
CA HIS A 131 6.03 3.80 -16.02
C HIS A 131 5.74 5.08 -16.81
N PHE A 132 5.49 6.17 -16.09
CA PHE A 132 5.39 7.52 -16.64
C PHE A 132 6.64 8.30 -16.24
N PHE A 133 7.20 9.06 -17.18
CA PHE A 133 8.37 9.87 -16.93
C PHE A 133 8.15 11.28 -17.47
N GLY A 134 8.09 12.26 -16.58
CA GLY A 134 7.86 13.67 -16.90
C GLY A 134 6.38 14.03 -17.04
N ASP A 135 5.61 13.27 -17.78
CA ASP A 135 4.16 13.44 -17.96
C ASP A 135 3.42 12.11 -18.13
N TYR A 136 2.09 12.16 -18.31
CA TYR A 136 1.25 10.97 -18.45
C TYR A 136 0.95 10.58 -19.91
N ASN A 137 1.66 11.14 -20.87
CA ASN A 137 1.47 10.88 -22.30
C ASN A 137 2.44 9.84 -22.86
#